data_c40e6cf22e8cdf3e4cc6f4b20c2a4e57
#
_entry.id   c40e6cf22e8cdf3e4cc6f4b20c2a4e57
#
_cell.length_a   1.000
_cell.length_b   1.000
_cell.length_c   1.000
_cell.angle_alpha   90.00
_cell.angle_beta   90.00
_cell.angle_gamma   90.00
#
_symmetry.space_group_name_H-M   'P 1'
#
loop_
_entity.id
_entity.type
_entity.pdbx_description
1 polymer ?
#
loop_
_entity_poly.entity_id
_entity_poly.type
_entity_poly.pdbx_seq_one_letter_code
_entity_poly.pdbx_strand_id
1 'polypeptide(L)'
;TFDMAGPTFRHVQYKEYKATRVKADQALYDQIPLVHEVVESFGLPIYEKKGYEADDVIGTIVKKSEKEKDVEVFIVTGDMDTLQLVSDKAKVYTLRKGINDVVVYDVAAVKARFGFGPEKMIDYKGLRGDASDNIPGVPGIGEKTATELILKFGSIENIYKQLKNEDKIAKELKPGVITKLVEGEESAKMSKELSTIDC
;
A
#
# COMPACT_ATOMS: atom_id res chain seq x y z
N THR A 1 -8.31 7.87 -12.41
CA THR A 1 -9.18 7.38 -11.32
C THR A 1 -9.34 8.44 -10.25
N PHE A 2 -10.51 8.50 -9.61
CA PHE A 2 -10.80 9.41 -8.50
C PHE A 2 -11.48 8.65 -7.36
N ASP A 3 -11.28 9.12 -6.13
CA ASP A 3 -12.04 8.67 -4.98
C ASP A 3 -13.47 9.23 -5.01
N MET A 4 -14.45 8.37 -4.79
CA MET A 4 -15.83 8.82 -4.59
C MET A 4 -16.09 9.19 -3.13
N ALA A 5 -16.99 10.14 -2.93
CA ALA A 5 -17.43 10.51 -1.58
C ALA A 5 -18.11 9.33 -0.88
N GLY A 6 -17.81 9.18 0.41
CA GLY A 6 -18.44 8.19 1.30
C GLY A 6 -17.46 7.15 1.85
N PRO A 7 -17.94 6.27 2.74
CA PRO A 7 -17.09 5.24 3.33
C PRO A 7 -16.76 4.15 2.31
N THR A 8 -15.54 3.62 2.42
CA THR A 8 -15.09 2.44 1.71
C THR A 8 -15.23 1.18 2.58
N PHE A 9 -15.01 -0.01 2.00
CA PHE A 9 -15.02 -1.26 2.78
C PHE A 9 -14.01 -1.24 3.94
N ARG A 10 -12.87 -0.51 3.79
CA ARG A 10 -11.87 -0.35 4.84
C ARG A 10 -12.42 0.39 6.08
N HIS A 11 -13.27 1.40 5.88
CA HIS A 11 -13.94 2.10 6.97
C HIS A 11 -14.97 1.20 7.70
N VAL A 12 -15.57 0.25 6.99
CA VAL A 12 -16.47 -0.75 7.60
C VAL A 12 -15.68 -1.73 8.45
N GLN A 13 -14.53 -2.17 7.96
CA GLN A 13 -13.65 -3.12 8.63
C GLN A 13 -12.93 -2.50 9.83
N TYR A 14 -12.49 -1.24 9.72
CA TYR A 14 -11.77 -0.52 10.76
C TYR A 14 -12.23 0.94 10.82
N LYS A 15 -12.99 1.28 11.86
CA LYS A 15 -13.62 2.61 12.01
C LYS A 15 -12.61 3.76 12.11
N GLU A 16 -11.42 3.48 12.62
CA GLU A 16 -10.35 4.47 12.77
C GLU A 16 -9.53 4.66 11.47
N TYR A 17 -9.83 3.91 10.41
CA TYR A 17 -9.16 4.07 9.12
C TYR A 17 -9.29 5.50 8.61
N LYS A 18 -8.15 6.13 8.30
CA LYS A 18 -8.03 7.55 7.86
C LYS A 18 -8.66 8.58 8.81
N ALA A 19 -9.03 8.21 10.06
CA ALA A 19 -9.70 9.11 11.00
C ALA A 19 -8.83 10.30 11.43
N THR A 20 -7.52 10.19 11.33
CA THR A 20 -6.55 11.24 11.66
C THR A 20 -6.28 12.22 10.51
N ARG A 21 -6.79 11.94 9.30
CA ARG A 21 -6.59 12.82 8.14
C ARG A 21 -7.30 14.15 8.34
N VAL A 22 -6.54 15.22 8.20
CA VAL A 22 -7.11 16.57 8.19
C VAL A 22 -7.88 16.78 6.89
N LYS A 23 -9.11 17.28 6.96
CA LYS A 23 -9.88 17.65 5.77
C LYS A 23 -9.14 18.75 5.02
N ALA A 24 -9.06 18.60 3.71
CA ALA A 24 -8.52 19.63 2.85
C ALA A 24 -9.43 20.87 2.82
N ASP A 25 -8.89 21.99 2.36
CA ASP A 25 -9.67 23.21 2.15
C ASP A 25 -10.84 22.94 1.16
N GLN A 26 -12.00 23.55 1.42
CA GLN A 26 -13.18 23.43 0.56
C GLN A 26 -12.85 23.81 -0.88
N ALA A 27 -12.00 24.80 -1.08
CA ALA A 27 -11.57 25.24 -2.41
C ALA A 27 -10.91 24.12 -3.24
N LEU A 28 -10.29 23.11 -2.59
CA LEU A 28 -9.77 21.94 -3.31
C LEU A 28 -10.93 21.04 -3.79
N TYR A 29 -11.91 20.79 -2.93
CA TYR A 29 -13.07 19.96 -3.31
C TYR A 29 -13.89 20.61 -4.42
N ASP A 30 -14.02 21.93 -4.41
CA ASP A 30 -14.75 22.68 -5.45
C ASP A 30 -14.06 22.62 -6.83
N GLN A 31 -12.76 22.30 -6.88
CA GLN A 31 -12.00 22.13 -8.12
C GLN A 31 -12.08 20.73 -8.72
N ILE A 32 -12.44 19.71 -7.93
CA ILE A 32 -12.51 18.33 -8.45
C ILE A 32 -13.43 18.21 -9.67
N PRO A 33 -14.65 18.77 -9.69
CA PRO A 33 -15.50 18.74 -10.87
C PRO A 33 -14.85 19.39 -12.11
N LEU A 34 -14.10 20.48 -11.92
CA LEU A 34 -13.39 21.16 -13.02
C LEU A 34 -12.27 20.26 -13.58
N VAL A 35 -11.60 19.50 -12.72
CA VAL A 35 -10.59 18.51 -13.16
C VAL A 35 -11.25 17.41 -14.00
N HIS A 36 -12.45 16.94 -13.62
CA HIS A 36 -13.22 15.97 -14.42
C HIS A 36 -13.54 16.53 -15.80
N GLU A 37 -14.09 17.76 -15.89
CA GLU A 37 -14.38 18.41 -17.16
C GLU A 37 -13.14 18.53 -18.07
N VAL A 38 -11.99 18.88 -17.50
CA VAL A 38 -10.72 18.95 -18.24
C VAL A 38 -10.32 17.57 -18.76
N VAL A 39 -10.34 16.53 -17.92
CA VAL A 39 -9.98 15.16 -18.32
C VAL A 39 -10.89 14.65 -19.44
N GLU A 40 -12.21 14.87 -19.31
CA GLU A 40 -13.20 14.51 -20.32
C GLU A 40 -12.99 15.27 -21.64
N SER A 41 -12.62 16.55 -21.57
CA SER A 41 -12.34 17.37 -22.77
C SER A 41 -11.14 16.86 -23.57
N PHE A 42 -10.20 16.17 -22.92
CA PHE A 42 -9.10 15.44 -23.57
C PHE A 42 -9.52 14.07 -24.14
N GLY A 43 -10.77 13.66 -23.96
CA GLY A 43 -11.26 12.34 -24.37
C GLY A 43 -10.69 11.18 -23.56
N LEU A 44 -10.19 11.45 -22.34
CA LEU A 44 -9.63 10.43 -21.46
C LEU A 44 -10.75 9.82 -20.61
N PRO A 45 -10.78 8.48 -20.45
CA PRO A 45 -11.77 7.83 -19.62
C PRO A 45 -11.51 8.09 -18.12
N ILE A 46 -12.60 8.30 -17.38
CA ILE A 46 -12.58 8.39 -15.92
C ILE A 46 -13.18 7.12 -15.34
N TYR A 47 -12.52 6.56 -14.32
CA TYR A 47 -12.98 5.37 -13.60
C TYR A 47 -13.09 5.66 -12.11
N GLU A 48 -14.26 5.34 -11.57
CA GLU A 48 -14.60 5.50 -10.15
C GLU A 48 -15.45 4.32 -9.70
N LYS A 49 -15.35 3.97 -8.42
CA LYS A 49 -16.17 2.89 -7.85
C LYS A 49 -16.58 3.21 -6.42
N LYS A 50 -17.89 3.37 -6.20
CA LYS A 50 -18.43 3.59 -4.86
C LYS A 50 -18.08 2.43 -3.92
N GLY A 51 -17.61 2.77 -2.70
CA GLY A 51 -17.21 1.81 -1.69
C GLY A 51 -15.77 1.29 -1.81
N TYR A 52 -15.04 1.74 -2.84
CA TYR A 52 -13.62 1.46 -3.09
C TYR A 52 -12.84 2.77 -3.18
N GLU A 53 -11.54 2.67 -3.08
CA GLU A 53 -10.62 3.80 -3.27
C GLU A 53 -10.09 3.84 -4.71
N ALA A 54 -9.57 4.98 -5.13
CA ALA A 54 -8.96 5.14 -6.45
C ALA A 54 -7.87 4.09 -6.71
N ASP A 55 -7.10 3.73 -5.69
CA ASP A 55 -6.03 2.74 -5.79
C ASP A 55 -6.55 1.32 -6.09
N ASP A 56 -7.74 0.95 -5.57
CA ASP A 56 -8.38 -0.34 -5.87
C ASP A 56 -8.81 -0.40 -7.35
N VAL A 57 -9.29 0.75 -7.87
CA VAL A 57 -9.62 0.89 -9.28
C VAL A 57 -8.36 0.82 -10.15
N ILE A 58 -7.27 1.50 -9.75
CA ILE A 58 -5.96 1.41 -10.41
C ILE A 58 -5.49 -0.05 -10.44
N GLY A 59 -5.48 -0.73 -9.31
CA GLY A 59 -5.06 -2.13 -9.21
C GLY A 59 -5.86 -3.05 -10.12
N THR A 60 -7.20 -2.84 -10.17
CA THR A 60 -8.09 -3.59 -11.07
C THR A 60 -7.73 -3.37 -12.55
N ILE A 61 -7.45 -2.11 -12.95
CA ILE A 61 -7.03 -1.77 -14.32
C ILE A 61 -5.68 -2.41 -14.64
N VAL A 62 -4.70 -2.31 -13.74
CA VAL A 62 -3.37 -2.91 -13.88
C VAL A 62 -3.49 -4.41 -14.10
N LYS A 63 -4.20 -5.14 -13.24
CA LYS A 63 -4.38 -6.59 -13.36
C LYS A 63 -5.06 -7.02 -14.65
N LYS A 64 -5.99 -6.22 -15.16
CA LYS A 64 -6.63 -6.49 -16.46
C LYS A 64 -5.65 -6.25 -17.60
N SER A 65 -4.90 -5.15 -17.56
CA SER A 65 -3.95 -4.77 -18.61
C SER A 65 -2.76 -5.73 -18.70
N GLU A 66 -2.32 -6.33 -17.58
CA GLU A 66 -1.24 -7.32 -17.57
C GLU A 66 -1.54 -8.59 -18.38
N LYS A 67 -2.82 -8.88 -18.63
CA LYS A 67 -3.24 -10.03 -19.48
C LYS A 67 -3.03 -9.76 -20.96
N GLU A 68 -2.91 -8.51 -21.36
CA GLU A 68 -2.63 -8.12 -22.74
C GLU A 68 -1.14 -8.30 -23.07
N LYS A 69 -0.82 -8.78 -24.29
CA LYS A 69 0.56 -9.17 -24.63
C LYS A 69 1.51 -7.99 -24.79
N ASP A 70 1.05 -6.92 -25.44
CA ASP A 70 1.88 -5.80 -25.87
C ASP A 70 1.54 -4.50 -25.12
N VAL A 71 1.21 -4.63 -23.81
CA VAL A 71 0.86 -3.50 -22.95
C VAL A 71 1.88 -3.37 -21.84
N GLU A 72 2.41 -2.17 -21.67
CA GLU A 72 3.15 -1.71 -20.50
C GLU A 72 2.30 -0.68 -19.75
N VAL A 73 2.23 -0.79 -18.44
CA VAL A 73 1.40 0.08 -17.60
C VAL A 73 2.28 1.04 -16.80
N PHE A 74 1.97 2.32 -16.86
CA PHE A 74 2.55 3.35 -16.02
C PHE A 74 1.49 3.90 -15.07
N ILE A 75 1.67 3.67 -13.77
CA ILE A 75 0.83 4.24 -12.71
C ILE A 75 1.44 5.58 -12.34
N VAL A 76 0.79 6.68 -12.74
CA VAL A 76 1.25 8.04 -12.42
C VAL A 76 0.59 8.48 -11.13
N THR A 77 1.35 8.52 -10.04
CA THR A 77 0.83 8.84 -8.71
C THR A 77 1.91 9.35 -7.77
N GLY A 78 1.49 10.10 -6.75
CA GLY A 78 2.35 10.42 -5.58
C GLY A 78 2.24 9.39 -4.46
N ASP A 79 1.28 8.46 -4.54
CA ASP A 79 1.04 7.48 -3.49
C ASP A 79 1.94 6.24 -3.65
N MET A 80 2.77 6.01 -2.63
CA MET A 80 3.73 4.91 -2.61
C MET A 80 3.08 3.55 -2.30
N ASP A 81 1.80 3.53 -1.94
CA ASP A 81 1.06 2.29 -1.70
C ASP A 81 0.87 1.49 -2.98
N THR A 82 0.81 2.19 -4.11
CA THR A 82 0.78 1.60 -5.44
C THR A 82 2.04 0.82 -5.82
N LEU A 83 3.14 0.93 -5.06
CA LEU A 83 4.34 0.10 -5.30
C LEU A 83 4.08 -1.40 -5.17
N GLN A 84 3.04 -1.81 -4.46
CA GLN A 84 2.60 -3.20 -4.41
C GLN A 84 2.08 -3.74 -5.76
N LEU A 85 1.72 -2.84 -6.69
CA LEU A 85 1.25 -3.16 -8.03
C LEU A 85 2.37 -3.27 -9.08
N VAL A 86 3.60 -2.93 -8.70
CA VAL A 86 4.76 -2.98 -9.61
C VAL A 86 5.04 -4.44 -10.00
N SER A 87 5.19 -4.66 -11.29
CA SER A 87 5.48 -5.97 -11.88
C SER A 87 6.41 -5.80 -13.10
N ASP A 88 6.64 -6.88 -13.84
CA ASP A 88 7.40 -6.81 -15.10
C ASP A 88 6.71 -5.94 -16.15
N LYS A 89 5.38 -5.79 -16.06
CA LYS A 89 4.56 -4.98 -16.99
C LYS A 89 4.07 -3.67 -16.41
N ALA A 90 4.07 -3.50 -15.09
CA ALA A 90 3.55 -2.31 -14.42
C ALA A 90 4.65 -1.58 -13.66
N LYS A 91 4.77 -0.28 -13.88
CA LYS A 91 5.72 0.62 -13.20
C LYS A 91 4.99 1.79 -12.56
N VAL A 92 5.53 2.29 -11.46
CA VAL A 92 5.03 3.52 -10.82
C VAL A 92 5.92 4.69 -11.22
N TYR A 93 5.28 5.72 -11.77
CA TYR A 93 5.88 6.98 -12.15
C TYR A 93 5.49 8.04 -11.13
N THR A 94 6.43 8.54 -10.36
CA THR A 94 6.15 9.51 -9.29
C THR A 94 7.07 10.73 -9.36
N LEU A 95 6.57 11.84 -8.85
CA LEU A 95 7.30 13.09 -8.72
C LEU A 95 7.84 13.23 -7.30
N ARG A 96 9.13 13.52 -7.14
CA ARG A 96 9.74 13.76 -5.82
C ARG A 96 9.69 15.22 -5.41
N LYS A 97 10.25 16.09 -6.24
CA LYS A 97 10.35 17.54 -5.97
C LYS A 97 10.00 18.33 -7.24
N GLY A 98 8.72 18.73 -7.34
CA GLY A 98 8.22 19.41 -8.51
C GLY A 98 8.17 18.52 -9.76
N ILE A 99 7.82 19.10 -10.89
CA ILE A 99 7.51 18.37 -12.14
C ILE A 99 8.75 17.82 -12.87
N ASN A 100 9.96 18.24 -12.49
CA ASN A 100 11.20 17.87 -13.17
C ASN A 100 11.97 16.75 -12.47
N ASP A 101 11.61 16.36 -11.25
CA ASP A 101 12.27 15.29 -10.49
C ASP A 101 11.39 14.03 -10.47
N VAL A 102 11.51 13.30 -11.55
CA VAL A 102 10.72 12.08 -11.81
C VAL A 102 11.48 10.84 -11.36
N VAL A 103 10.77 9.93 -10.73
CA VAL A 103 11.27 8.58 -10.43
C VAL A 103 10.33 7.55 -11.00
N VAL A 104 10.89 6.58 -11.70
CA VAL A 104 10.17 5.40 -12.16
C VAL A 104 10.58 4.22 -11.28
N TYR A 105 9.59 3.63 -10.61
CA TYR A 105 9.78 2.42 -9.84
C TYR A 105 9.36 1.20 -10.67
N ASP A 106 10.34 0.43 -11.09
CA ASP A 106 10.20 -0.95 -11.53
C ASP A 106 10.55 -1.91 -10.37
N VAL A 107 10.53 -3.20 -10.61
CA VAL A 107 10.86 -4.23 -9.61
C VAL A 107 12.26 -4.03 -9.03
N ALA A 108 13.24 -3.65 -9.87
CA ALA A 108 14.61 -3.43 -9.42
C ALA A 108 14.73 -2.20 -8.54
N ALA A 109 14.05 -1.09 -8.88
CA ALA A 109 14.04 0.13 -8.10
C ALA A 109 13.34 -0.05 -6.74
N VAL A 110 12.24 -0.83 -6.68
CA VAL A 110 11.60 -1.20 -5.41
C VAL A 110 12.57 -2.01 -4.53
N LYS A 111 13.22 -3.03 -5.10
CA LYS A 111 14.23 -3.83 -4.37
C LYS A 111 15.41 -3.00 -3.90
N ALA A 112 15.89 -2.08 -4.71
CA ALA A 112 17.00 -1.19 -4.33
C ALA A 112 16.62 -0.27 -3.16
N ARG A 113 15.36 0.17 -3.09
CA ARG A 113 14.89 1.08 -2.05
C ARG A 113 14.55 0.37 -0.74
N PHE A 114 13.87 -0.77 -0.78
CA PHE A 114 13.33 -1.45 0.40
C PHE A 114 14.08 -2.71 0.80
N GLY A 115 14.95 -3.23 -0.07
CA GLY A 115 15.66 -4.50 0.11
C GLY A 115 14.85 -5.73 -0.31
N PHE A 116 13.56 -5.59 -0.61
CA PHE A 116 12.65 -6.67 -1.04
C PHE A 116 11.77 -6.21 -2.21
N GLY A 117 11.11 -7.14 -2.88
CA GLY A 117 10.28 -6.85 -4.06
C GLY A 117 8.88 -6.34 -3.73
N PRO A 118 8.17 -5.86 -4.78
CA PRO A 118 6.80 -5.34 -4.66
C PRO A 118 5.83 -6.28 -3.94
N GLU A 119 5.97 -7.56 -4.15
CA GLU A 119 5.14 -8.63 -3.57
C GLU A 119 5.20 -8.71 -2.04
N LYS A 120 6.16 -8.01 -1.41
CA LYS A 120 6.34 -7.95 0.05
C LYS A 120 5.84 -6.65 0.68
N MET A 121 5.43 -5.70 -0.13
CA MET A 121 5.01 -4.38 0.36
C MET A 121 3.83 -4.46 1.34
N ILE A 122 2.85 -5.31 1.06
CA ILE A 122 1.68 -5.49 1.94
C ILE A 122 2.05 -6.12 3.29
N ASP A 123 2.94 -7.11 3.29
CA ASP A 123 3.45 -7.73 4.53
C ASP A 123 4.26 -6.73 5.35
N TYR A 124 5.12 -5.96 4.68
CA TYR A 124 5.89 -4.90 5.32
C TYR A 124 4.99 -3.86 5.98
N LYS A 125 3.95 -3.38 5.28
CA LYS A 125 2.97 -2.44 5.82
C LYS A 125 2.12 -3.05 6.94
N GLY A 126 1.76 -4.30 6.83
CA GLY A 126 1.07 -5.03 7.89
C GLY A 126 1.85 -5.09 9.21
N LEU A 127 3.18 -5.14 9.15
CA LEU A 127 4.04 -5.09 10.33
C LEU A 127 4.30 -3.67 10.82
N ARG A 128 4.71 -2.77 9.91
CA ARG A 128 5.09 -1.40 10.23
C ARG A 128 3.90 -0.52 10.58
N GLY A 129 2.75 -0.77 9.96
CA GLY A 129 1.62 0.13 9.90
C GLY A 129 1.81 1.28 8.90
N ASP A 130 0.80 2.13 8.84
CA ASP A 130 0.81 3.39 8.08
C ASP A 130 0.12 4.50 8.86
N ALA A 131 0.91 5.45 9.35
CA ALA A 131 0.40 6.56 10.14
C ALA A 131 -0.47 7.52 9.32
N SER A 132 -0.26 7.61 7.99
CA SER A 132 -1.05 8.50 7.12
C SER A 132 -2.48 8.01 6.96
N ASP A 133 -2.69 6.70 7.04
CA ASP A 133 -3.98 6.04 6.95
C ASP A 133 -4.51 5.53 8.29
N ASN A 134 -3.79 5.87 9.36
CA ASN A 134 -4.09 5.40 10.71
C ASN A 134 -4.15 3.87 10.81
N ILE A 135 -3.28 3.18 10.06
CA ILE A 135 -3.12 1.72 10.11
C ILE A 135 -2.07 1.40 11.17
N PRO A 136 -2.43 0.63 12.23
CA PRO A 136 -1.57 0.51 13.40
C PRO A 136 -0.30 -0.33 13.18
N GLY A 137 -0.32 -1.32 12.31
CA GLY A 137 0.75 -2.32 12.24
C GLY A 137 0.87 -3.13 13.53
N VAL A 138 2.06 -3.61 13.84
CA VAL A 138 2.40 -4.21 15.13
C VAL A 138 2.97 -3.14 16.04
N PRO A 139 2.35 -2.82 17.18
CA PRO A 139 2.82 -1.78 18.07
C PRO A 139 4.29 -1.94 18.47
N GLY A 140 5.11 -0.93 18.21
CA GLY A 140 6.54 -0.94 18.49
C GLY A 140 7.42 -1.69 17.47
N ILE A 141 6.87 -2.15 16.36
CA ILE A 141 7.61 -2.63 15.18
C ILE A 141 7.66 -1.48 14.17
N GLY A 142 8.79 -0.80 14.10
CA GLY A 142 9.01 0.25 13.10
C GLY A 142 9.66 -0.26 11.83
N GLU A 143 9.95 0.66 10.91
CA GLU A 143 10.49 0.41 9.57
C GLU A 143 11.66 -0.60 9.55
N LYS A 144 12.70 -0.34 10.35
CA LYS A 144 13.90 -1.19 10.38
C LYS A 144 13.57 -2.64 10.77
N THR A 145 12.80 -2.82 11.85
CA THR A 145 12.45 -4.16 12.33
C THR A 145 11.51 -4.87 11.36
N ALA A 146 10.53 -4.15 10.77
CA ALA A 146 9.66 -4.71 9.75
C ALA A 146 10.45 -5.18 8.53
N THR A 147 11.40 -4.37 8.04
CA THR A 147 12.29 -4.75 6.92
C THR A 147 13.11 -6.00 7.26
N GLU A 148 13.74 -6.06 8.43
CA GLU A 148 14.53 -7.23 8.88
C GLU A 148 13.65 -8.50 8.94
N LEU A 149 12.42 -8.39 9.46
CA LEU A 149 11.48 -9.49 9.53
C LEU A 149 11.04 -9.99 8.14
N ILE A 150 10.73 -9.07 7.23
CA ILE A 150 10.33 -9.43 5.86
C ILE A 150 11.49 -10.07 5.09
N LEU A 151 12.69 -9.53 5.20
CA LEU A 151 13.87 -10.13 4.57
C LEU A 151 14.17 -11.53 5.09
N LYS A 152 13.93 -11.77 6.37
CA LYS A 152 14.23 -13.03 7.02
C LYS A 152 13.15 -14.10 6.83
N PHE A 153 11.90 -13.72 6.96
CA PHE A 153 10.76 -14.65 7.00
C PHE A 153 9.84 -14.57 5.76
N GLY A 154 9.93 -13.51 5.00
CA GLY A 154 9.22 -13.33 3.73
C GLY A 154 7.77 -12.87 3.84
N SER A 155 7.00 -13.30 4.82
CA SER A 155 5.60 -12.89 5.00
C SER A 155 5.15 -12.94 6.45
N ILE A 156 4.07 -12.23 6.77
CA ILE A 156 3.42 -12.24 8.08
C ILE A 156 3.01 -13.66 8.48
N GLU A 157 2.40 -14.41 7.56
CA GLU A 157 1.95 -15.78 7.83
C GLU A 157 3.12 -16.68 8.23
N ASN A 158 4.26 -16.52 7.54
CA ASN A 158 5.45 -17.31 7.85
C ASN A 158 6.08 -16.90 9.18
N ILE A 159 6.08 -15.61 9.52
CA ILE A 159 6.51 -15.12 10.84
C ILE A 159 5.70 -15.82 11.95
N TYR A 160 4.36 -15.75 11.88
CA TYR A 160 3.49 -16.34 12.89
C TYR A 160 3.53 -17.87 12.90
N LYS A 161 3.79 -18.50 11.76
CA LYS A 161 4.07 -19.94 11.70
C LYS A 161 5.36 -20.30 12.46
N GLN A 162 6.42 -19.51 12.29
CA GLN A 162 7.70 -19.76 12.99
C GLN A 162 7.61 -19.43 14.49
N LEU A 163 6.80 -18.45 14.89
CA LEU A 163 6.57 -18.11 16.31
C LEU A 163 6.00 -19.28 17.12
N LYS A 164 5.33 -20.25 16.49
CA LYS A 164 4.85 -21.47 17.15
C LYS A 164 5.98 -22.43 17.57
N ASN A 165 7.20 -22.23 17.07
CA ASN A 165 8.37 -22.99 17.44
C ASN A 165 9.30 -22.12 18.31
N GLU A 166 9.04 -22.10 19.62
CA GLU A 166 9.70 -21.22 20.58
C GLU A 166 11.22 -21.36 20.59
N ASP A 167 11.74 -22.59 20.55
CA ASP A 167 13.18 -22.85 20.57
C ASP A 167 13.91 -22.29 19.35
N LYS A 168 13.29 -22.35 18.20
CA LYS A 168 13.85 -21.85 16.95
C LYS A 168 13.81 -20.32 16.91
N ILE A 169 12.66 -19.73 17.21
CA ILE A 169 12.46 -18.29 17.09
C ILE A 169 13.28 -17.51 18.11
N ALA A 170 13.48 -18.07 19.32
CA ALA A 170 14.30 -17.46 20.36
C ALA A 170 15.79 -17.30 19.95
N LYS A 171 16.28 -18.14 19.05
CA LYS A 171 17.63 -18.03 18.46
C LYS A 171 17.71 -17.00 17.35
N GLU A 172 16.56 -16.64 16.78
CA GLU A 172 16.47 -15.84 15.57
C GLU A 172 16.04 -14.40 15.82
N LEU A 173 15.26 -14.16 16.87
CA LEU A 173 14.72 -12.85 17.22
C LEU A 173 14.99 -12.50 18.67
N LYS A 174 15.11 -11.20 18.94
CA LYS A 174 15.21 -10.70 20.32
C LYS A 174 13.90 -10.93 21.08
N PRO A 175 13.94 -11.24 22.38
CA PRO A 175 12.73 -11.50 23.17
C PRO A 175 11.69 -10.41 23.07
N GLY A 176 12.09 -9.13 23.14
CA GLY A 176 11.16 -8.00 23.03
C GLY A 176 10.49 -7.87 21.64
N VAL A 177 11.08 -8.40 20.56
CA VAL A 177 10.43 -8.44 19.24
C VAL A 177 9.41 -9.58 19.23
N ILE A 178 9.74 -10.73 19.80
CA ILE A 178 8.83 -11.88 19.91
C ILE A 178 7.57 -11.48 20.68
N THR A 179 7.72 -10.84 21.85
CA THR A 179 6.58 -10.37 22.66
C THR A 179 5.66 -9.46 21.85
N LYS A 180 6.22 -8.45 21.16
CA LYS A 180 5.43 -7.52 20.33
C LYS A 180 4.69 -8.23 19.19
N LEU A 181 5.34 -9.18 18.54
CA LEU A 181 4.69 -9.94 17.46
C LEU A 181 3.55 -10.81 18.01
N VAL A 182 3.75 -11.48 19.13
CA VAL A 182 2.70 -12.32 19.76
C VAL A 182 1.50 -11.46 20.18
N GLU A 183 1.74 -10.34 20.84
CA GLU A 183 0.67 -9.41 21.27
C GLU A 183 -0.02 -8.71 20.10
N GLY A 184 0.70 -8.50 18.99
CA GLY A 184 0.24 -7.76 17.81
C GLY A 184 -0.25 -8.61 16.66
N GLU A 185 -0.49 -9.92 16.82
CA GLU A 185 -0.84 -10.82 15.70
C GLU A 185 -2.09 -10.34 14.94
N GLU A 186 -3.17 -10.09 15.65
CA GLU A 186 -4.45 -9.65 15.04
C GLU A 186 -4.30 -8.27 14.39
N SER A 187 -3.53 -7.37 15.02
CA SER A 187 -3.25 -6.05 14.46
C SER A 187 -2.43 -6.14 13.17
N ALA A 188 -1.45 -7.04 13.10
CA ALA A 188 -0.66 -7.27 11.89
C ALA A 188 -1.52 -7.77 10.73
N LYS A 189 -2.39 -8.74 10.99
CA LYS A 189 -3.31 -9.32 9.98
C LYS A 189 -4.28 -8.25 9.45
N MET A 190 -4.94 -7.54 10.36
CA MET A 190 -5.85 -6.44 10.01
C MET A 190 -5.11 -5.36 9.21
N SER A 191 -3.92 -4.96 9.65
CA SER A 191 -3.13 -3.93 8.97
C SER A 191 -2.69 -4.36 7.58
N LYS A 192 -2.36 -5.64 7.38
CA LYS A 192 -2.08 -6.21 6.06
C LYS A 192 -3.31 -6.12 5.14
N GLU A 193 -4.49 -6.51 5.64
CA GLU A 193 -5.73 -6.42 4.87
C GLU A 193 -6.07 -4.98 4.48
N LEU A 194 -5.98 -4.03 5.43
CA LEU A 194 -6.23 -2.61 5.19
C LEU A 194 -5.25 -1.99 4.18
N SER A 195 -3.99 -2.44 4.18
CA SER A 195 -2.95 -1.95 3.26
C SER A 195 -3.00 -2.61 1.88
N THR A 196 -3.79 -3.67 1.71
CA THR A 196 -3.90 -4.38 0.44
C THR A 196 -4.83 -3.64 -0.51
N ILE A 197 -4.35 -3.38 -1.73
CA ILE A 197 -5.17 -2.87 -2.84
C ILE A 197 -6.03 -4.04 -3.33
N ASP A 198 -7.36 -3.88 -3.25
CA ASP A 198 -8.33 -4.89 -3.68
C ASP A 198 -8.62 -4.75 -5.18
N CYS A 199 -8.29 -5.79 -5.97
CA CYS A 199 -8.35 -5.78 -7.43
C CYS A 199 -8.80 -7.10 -8.08
#